data_9be50cb32580840f17103ed928a9d00a
#
_entry.id   9be50cb32580840f17103ed928a9d00a
#
_cell.length_a   1.000
_cell.length_b   1.000
_cell.length_c   1.000
_cell.angle_alpha   90.00
_cell.angle_beta   90.00
_cell.angle_gamma   90.00
#
_symmetry.space_group_name_H-M   'P 1'
#
loop_
_entity.id
_entity.type
_entity.pdbx_description
1 polymer ?
#
loop_
_entity_poly.entity_id
_entity_poly.type
_entity_poly.pdbx_seq_one_letter_code
_entity_poly.pdbx_strand_id
1 'polypeptide(L)'
;KIRFQDATQSEAYVKVMTDGILLAETAGDRMLSAYDTLIVDEAHERSLNIDFIMGYLRTLIRRRRDLRVIITSATIDTEKFSRAFDGAPVIEVSGRMYPVEVRYTPPTADGDEGEGSAVEQAAGAVRRIFEERRTGDILVFMPTEQDIREACELIGGASPPGTLVLPLFARLTAAEQGRVFHPASGRKVIVATNVAETSLTIPGITFVVDTGLARIPRY
;
A
#
# COMPACT_ATOMS: atom_id res chain seq x y z
N LYS A 1 8.75 11.30 11.09
CA LYS A 1 10.20 10.99 11.17
C LYS A 1 10.49 9.68 10.49
N ILE A 2 11.43 9.65 9.57
CA ILE A 2 11.95 8.45 8.91
C ILE A 2 13.47 8.42 9.08
N ARG A 3 14.11 7.27 8.80
CA ARG A 3 15.52 6.99 9.13
C ARG A 3 16.53 8.08 8.76
N PHE A 4 16.30 8.81 7.66
CA PHE A 4 17.22 9.85 7.15
C PHE A 4 16.60 11.24 7.03
N GLN A 5 15.34 11.42 7.47
CA GLN A 5 14.64 12.69 7.41
C GLN A 5 13.86 12.91 8.71
N ASP A 6 14.16 13.99 9.38
CA ASP A 6 13.45 14.43 10.57
C ASP A 6 12.90 15.84 10.30
N ALA A 7 11.60 15.91 10.08
CA ALA A 7 10.86 17.17 9.94
C ALA A 7 9.99 17.44 11.18
N THR A 8 10.38 16.86 12.34
CA THR A 8 9.64 17.02 13.59
C THR A 8 9.80 18.46 14.08
N GLN A 9 8.69 19.12 14.38
CA GLN A 9 8.67 20.42 15.04
C GLN A 9 8.52 20.20 16.54
N SER A 10 9.18 21.06 17.36
CA SER A 10 9.16 20.95 18.83
C SER A 10 7.75 21.08 19.44
N GLU A 11 6.85 21.78 18.74
CA GLU A 11 5.47 22.03 19.18
C GLU A 11 4.43 21.13 18.49
N ALA A 12 4.86 20.07 17.80
CA ALA A 12 3.96 19.17 17.12
C ALA A 12 3.19 18.29 18.12
N TYR A 13 1.87 18.39 18.12
CA TYR A 13 0.98 17.51 18.90
C TYR A 13 0.91 16.08 18.35
N VAL A 14 1.12 15.91 17.06
CA VAL A 14 1.09 14.62 16.38
C VAL A 14 2.44 14.36 15.73
N LYS A 15 3.03 13.22 16.02
CA LYS A 15 4.28 12.77 15.42
C LYS A 15 4.04 11.51 14.61
N VAL A 16 4.26 11.60 13.30
CA VAL A 16 4.19 10.46 12.39
C VAL A 16 5.59 9.89 12.18
N MET A 17 5.75 8.59 12.33
CA MET A 17 7.04 7.93 12.19
C MET A 17 6.87 6.50 11.66
N THR A 18 7.95 5.93 11.15
CA THR A 18 7.98 4.51 10.80
C THR A 18 8.10 3.64 12.05
N ASP A 19 7.67 2.38 11.93
CA ASP A 19 7.80 1.35 12.97
C ASP A 19 9.22 1.22 13.52
N GLY A 20 10.23 1.21 12.62
CA GLY A 20 11.64 1.15 13.02
C GLY A 20 12.11 2.36 13.84
N ILE A 21 11.55 3.55 13.63
CA ILE A 21 11.86 4.72 14.44
C ILE A 21 11.23 4.59 15.84
N LEU A 22 9.99 4.13 15.93
CA LEU A 22 9.36 3.88 17.23
C LEU A 22 10.15 2.86 18.04
N LEU A 23 10.62 1.78 17.40
CA LEU A 23 11.50 0.81 18.05
C LEU A 23 12.81 1.42 18.57
N ALA A 24 13.45 2.28 17.78
CA ALA A 24 14.65 2.97 18.21
C ALA A 24 14.39 3.89 19.42
N GLU A 25 13.24 4.53 19.49
CA GLU A 25 12.86 5.36 20.64
C GLU A 25 12.66 4.53 21.92
N THR A 26 12.16 3.29 21.82
CA THR A 26 12.04 2.39 23.00
C THR A 26 13.38 2.06 23.63
N ALA A 27 14.49 2.16 22.90
CA ALA A 27 15.82 1.93 23.44
C ALA A 27 16.27 3.06 24.37
N GLY A 28 15.89 4.30 24.08
CA GLY A 28 16.20 5.48 24.89
C GLY A 28 15.17 5.74 26.00
N ASP A 29 13.89 5.54 25.70
CA ASP A 29 12.78 5.70 26.65
C ASP A 29 11.87 4.48 26.62
N ARG A 30 12.12 3.56 27.54
CA ARG A 30 11.32 2.33 27.68
C ARG A 30 9.88 2.58 28.09
N MET A 31 9.54 3.75 28.56
CA MET A 31 8.17 4.07 28.96
C MET A 31 7.43 4.84 27.89
N LEU A 32 8.12 5.24 26.81
CA LEU A 32 7.55 6.12 25.77
C LEU A 32 6.82 7.31 26.39
N SER A 33 7.46 7.94 27.38
CA SER A 33 6.86 8.94 28.27
C SER A 33 6.48 10.23 27.56
N ALA A 34 7.03 10.47 26.37
CA ALA A 34 6.65 11.59 25.53
C ALA A 34 5.26 11.45 24.88
N TYR A 35 4.63 10.27 24.96
CA TYR A 35 3.36 9.98 24.31
C TYR A 35 2.27 9.62 25.33
N ASP A 36 1.07 10.15 25.13
CA ASP A 36 -0.16 9.77 25.82
C ASP A 36 -1.02 8.80 24.99
N THR A 37 -0.84 8.83 23.67
CA THR A 37 -1.56 8.00 22.72
C THR A 37 -0.62 7.49 21.63
N LEU A 38 -0.70 6.21 21.32
CA LEU A 38 0.02 5.58 20.22
C LEU A 38 -0.96 4.93 19.26
N ILE A 39 -0.80 5.23 17.98
CA ILE A 39 -1.58 4.63 16.91
C ILE A 39 -0.65 3.76 16.08
N VAL A 40 -0.93 2.46 16.03
CA VAL A 40 -0.23 1.51 15.16
C VAL A 40 -1.12 1.24 13.96
N ASP A 41 -0.73 1.79 12.83
CA ASP A 41 -1.48 1.67 11.59
C ASP A 41 -1.04 0.46 10.77
N GLU A 42 -1.94 -0.09 9.95
CA GLU A 42 -1.70 -1.24 9.07
C GLU A 42 -1.12 -2.47 9.80
N ALA A 43 -1.59 -2.76 11.01
CA ALA A 43 -1.05 -3.85 11.84
C ALA A 43 -1.17 -5.25 11.17
N HIS A 44 -2.00 -5.39 10.13
CA HIS A 44 -2.14 -6.62 9.35
C HIS A 44 -0.94 -6.91 8.45
N GLU A 45 -0.08 -5.94 8.16
CA GLU A 45 1.15 -6.18 7.36
C GLU A 45 2.14 -7.12 8.08
N ARG A 46 2.00 -7.28 9.40
CA ARG A 46 2.74 -8.27 10.20
C ARG A 46 4.26 -8.24 9.95
N SER A 47 4.83 -7.03 9.76
CA SER A 47 6.28 -6.88 9.73
C SER A 47 6.89 -7.32 11.08
N LEU A 48 8.15 -7.75 11.07
CA LEU A 48 8.86 -8.10 12.30
C LEU A 48 8.83 -6.96 13.33
N ASN A 49 8.96 -5.73 12.87
CA ASN A 49 8.92 -4.54 13.73
C ASN A 49 7.52 -4.35 14.34
N ILE A 50 6.47 -4.50 13.55
CA ILE A 50 5.07 -4.39 14.02
C ILE A 50 4.80 -5.46 15.08
N ASP A 51 5.17 -6.72 14.82
CA ASP A 51 4.97 -7.80 15.78
C ASP A 51 5.72 -7.57 17.10
N PHE A 52 6.95 -7.03 17.02
CA PHE A 52 7.70 -6.67 18.21
C PHE A 52 7.04 -5.50 18.97
N ILE A 53 6.61 -4.45 18.27
CA ILE A 53 5.91 -3.30 18.86
C ILE A 53 4.64 -3.78 19.57
N MET A 54 3.87 -4.66 18.95
CA MET A 54 2.64 -5.19 19.54
C MET A 54 2.91 -5.92 20.86
N GLY A 55 3.94 -6.79 20.91
CA GLY A 55 4.37 -7.46 22.13
C GLY A 55 4.85 -6.49 23.21
N TYR A 56 5.58 -5.47 22.79
CA TYR A 56 6.07 -4.41 23.67
C TYR A 56 4.93 -3.58 24.26
N LEU A 57 4.01 -3.09 23.44
CA LEU A 57 2.86 -2.29 23.87
C LEU A 57 1.95 -3.07 24.81
N ARG A 58 1.72 -4.36 24.55
CA ARG A 58 0.99 -5.24 25.47
C ARG A 58 1.58 -5.24 26.90
N THR A 59 2.88 -5.19 27.01
CA THR A 59 3.57 -5.11 28.30
C THR A 59 3.53 -3.71 28.88
N LEU A 60 3.67 -2.69 28.03
CA LEU A 60 3.74 -1.30 28.43
C LEU A 60 2.42 -0.79 29.01
N ILE A 61 1.27 -1.10 28.41
CA ILE A 61 -0.06 -0.65 28.88
C ILE A 61 -0.41 -1.16 30.29
N ARG A 62 0.20 -2.26 30.73
CA ARG A 62 0.03 -2.76 32.08
C ARG A 62 0.76 -1.90 33.12
N ARG A 63 1.81 -1.19 32.69
CA ARG A 63 2.61 -0.29 33.54
C ARG A 63 2.14 1.16 33.42
N ARG A 64 1.72 1.56 32.21
CA ARG A 64 1.23 2.91 31.87
C ARG A 64 -0.28 2.87 31.66
N ARG A 65 -1.03 3.03 32.74
CA ARG A 65 -2.51 3.08 32.71
C ARG A 65 -3.07 4.31 32.01
N ASP A 66 -2.27 5.34 31.87
CA ASP A 66 -2.55 6.59 31.18
C ASP A 66 -2.40 6.49 29.66
N LEU A 67 -1.58 5.54 29.17
CA LEU A 67 -1.30 5.38 27.74
C LEU A 67 -2.49 4.75 27.02
N ARG A 68 -2.92 5.38 25.96
CA ARG A 68 -3.92 4.85 25.03
C ARG A 68 -3.24 4.23 23.82
N VAL A 69 -3.68 3.07 23.41
CA VAL A 69 -3.18 2.39 22.22
C VAL A 69 -4.33 2.12 21.27
N ILE A 70 -4.21 2.57 20.03
CA ILE A 70 -5.15 2.33 18.95
C ILE A 70 -4.42 1.50 17.89
N ILE A 71 -5.02 0.40 17.47
CA ILE A 71 -4.49 -0.48 16.44
C ILE A 71 -5.47 -0.48 15.29
N THR A 72 -5.00 -0.10 14.09
CA THR A 72 -5.82 -0.19 12.88
C THR A 72 -5.40 -1.38 12.04
N SER A 73 -6.35 -1.99 11.36
CA SER A 73 -6.12 -3.16 10.51
C SER A 73 -7.18 -3.23 9.43
N ALA A 74 -6.79 -3.54 8.20
CA ALA A 74 -7.72 -3.75 7.09
C ALA A 74 -8.29 -5.18 7.03
N THR A 75 -7.80 -6.11 7.85
CA THR A 75 -8.21 -7.52 7.82
C THR A 75 -9.02 -7.94 9.04
N ILE A 76 -9.73 -9.07 8.89
CA ILE A 76 -10.71 -9.64 9.84
C ILE A 76 -10.09 -10.20 11.14
N ASP A 77 -8.76 -10.22 11.30
CA ASP A 77 -8.07 -10.76 12.48
C ASP A 77 -8.20 -9.90 13.77
N THR A 78 -9.20 -9.03 13.82
CA THR A 78 -9.48 -8.13 14.95
C THR A 78 -9.65 -8.87 16.28
N GLU A 79 -10.24 -10.07 16.26
CA GLU A 79 -10.40 -10.89 17.46
C GLU A 79 -9.06 -11.34 18.07
N LYS A 80 -8.03 -11.60 17.24
CA LYS A 80 -6.71 -11.96 17.75
C LYS A 80 -6.05 -10.78 18.46
N PHE A 81 -6.19 -9.58 17.90
CA PHE A 81 -5.70 -8.35 18.54
C PHE A 81 -6.47 -8.07 19.84
N SER A 82 -7.79 -8.14 19.81
CA SER A 82 -8.60 -7.95 21.03
C SER A 82 -8.18 -8.90 22.14
N ARG A 83 -8.05 -10.20 21.85
CA ARG A 83 -7.57 -11.19 22.85
C ARG A 83 -6.15 -10.92 23.34
N ALA A 84 -5.25 -10.47 22.46
CA ALA A 84 -3.88 -10.15 22.82
C ALA A 84 -3.79 -8.93 23.76
N PHE A 85 -4.76 -8.03 23.71
CA PHE A 85 -4.87 -6.83 24.54
C PHE A 85 -5.99 -6.94 25.59
N ASP A 86 -6.08 -8.11 26.23
CA ASP A 86 -6.94 -8.36 27.39
C ASP A 86 -8.43 -8.05 27.13
N GLY A 87 -8.93 -8.31 25.92
CA GLY A 87 -10.31 -8.06 25.51
C GLY A 87 -10.57 -6.60 25.10
N ALA A 88 -9.57 -5.93 24.52
CA ALA A 88 -9.74 -4.56 24.02
C ALA A 88 -10.96 -4.45 23.07
N PRO A 89 -11.76 -3.38 23.17
CA PRO A 89 -12.93 -3.20 22.33
C PRO A 89 -12.54 -3.09 20.85
N VAL A 90 -13.34 -3.70 19.99
CA VAL A 90 -13.20 -3.64 18.53
C VAL A 90 -14.24 -2.66 17.99
N ILE A 91 -13.80 -1.70 17.19
CA ILE A 91 -14.67 -0.77 16.49
C ILE A 91 -14.57 -1.11 15.00
N GLU A 92 -15.66 -1.61 14.45
CA GLU A 92 -15.75 -1.87 13.02
C GLU A 92 -16.30 -0.64 12.30
N VAL A 93 -15.55 -0.15 11.33
CA VAL A 93 -15.99 0.94 10.45
C VAL A 93 -16.25 0.36 9.08
N SER A 94 -17.52 0.13 8.76
CA SER A 94 -17.91 -0.29 7.42
C SER A 94 -17.93 0.93 6.48
N GLY A 95 -17.02 0.95 5.52
CA GLY A 95 -17.04 1.90 4.42
C GLY A 95 -18.14 1.55 3.41
N ARG A 96 -18.58 2.53 2.59
CA ARG A 96 -19.40 2.25 1.42
C ARG A 96 -18.57 1.41 0.44
N MET A 97 -18.99 0.18 0.24
CA MET A 97 -18.43 -0.65 -0.82
C MET A 97 -19.04 -0.24 -2.16
N TYR A 98 -18.19 0.13 -3.11
CA TYR A 98 -18.62 0.28 -4.49
C TYR A 98 -18.67 -1.12 -5.13
N PRO A 99 -19.65 -1.40 -6.03
CA PRO A 99 -19.67 -2.66 -6.74
C PRO A 99 -18.41 -2.80 -7.58
N VAL A 100 -17.72 -3.93 -7.40
CA VAL A 100 -16.50 -4.28 -8.15
C VAL A 100 -16.85 -5.47 -9.04
N GLU A 101 -16.67 -5.31 -10.35
CA GLU A 101 -16.75 -6.40 -11.31
C GLU A 101 -15.36 -7.05 -11.43
N VAL A 102 -15.24 -8.30 -11.02
CA VAL A 102 -14.00 -9.07 -11.16
C VAL A 102 -14.03 -9.84 -12.46
N ARG A 103 -13.05 -9.60 -13.33
CA ARG A 103 -12.86 -10.31 -14.60
C ARG A 103 -11.58 -11.12 -14.52
N TYR A 104 -11.73 -12.41 -14.48
CA TYR A 104 -10.59 -13.32 -14.49
C TYR A 104 -10.21 -13.68 -15.93
N THR A 105 -8.99 -13.35 -16.33
CA THR A 105 -8.43 -13.68 -17.64
C THR A 105 -7.17 -14.53 -17.46
N PRO A 106 -7.31 -15.86 -17.30
CA PRO A 106 -6.16 -16.72 -17.16
C PRO A 106 -5.30 -16.70 -18.43
N PRO A 107 -3.99 -16.98 -18.34
CA PRO A 107 -3.19 -17.27 -19.52
C PRO A 107 -3.87 -18.36 -20.35
N THR A 108 -4.00 -18.18 -21.65
CA THR A 108 -4.59 -19.20 -22.52
C THR A 108 -3.69 -20.43 -22.54
N ALA A 109 -4.24 -21.57 -22.13
CA ALA A 109 -3.53 -22.86 -22.07
C ALA A 109 -3.34 -23.50 -23.46
N ASP A 110 -3.86 -22.92 -24.52
CA ASP A 110 -3.72 -23.42 -25.89
C ASP A 110 -2.39 -22.93 -26.47
N GLY A 111 -1.46 -23.87 -26.59
CA GLY A 111 -0.07 -23.73 -26.95
C GLY A 111 0.23 -23.27 -28.37
N ASP A 112 -0.34 -22.17 -28.80
CA ASP A 112 0.07 -21.43 -29.98
C ASP A 112 0.06 -19.93 -29.67
N GLU A 113 1.23 -19.32 -29.54
CA GLU A 113 1.51 -17.86 -29.41
C GLU A 113 1.04 -17.17 -28.11
N GLY A 114 0.84 -17.84 -26.96
CA GLY A 114 0.15 -17.27 -25.79
C GLY A 114 0.87 -17.30 -24.44
N GLU A 115 2.13 -17.69 -24.34
CA GLU A 115 2.94 -17.45 -23.12
C GLU A 115 3.58 -16.05 -23.12
N GLY A 116 2.76 -15.04 -23.31
CA GLY A 116 3.22 -13.69 -23.08
C GLY A 116 3.62 -13.51 -21.59
N SER A 117 4.69 -12.77 -21.34
CA SER A 117 5.11 -12.40 -19.99
C SER A 117 3.96 -11.75 -19.22
N ALA A 118 4.01 -11.75 -17.89
CA ALA A 118 3.03 -11.03 -17.06
C ALA A 118 2.88 -9.56 -17.49
N VAL A 119 3.96 -8.97 -18.01
CA VAL A 119 4.00 -7.61 -18.55
C VAL A 119 3.14 -7.49 -19.80
N GLU A 120 3.27 -8.40 -20.75
CA GLU A 120 2.48 -8.42 -22.00
C GLU A 120 0.99 -8.67 -21.73
N GLN A 121 0.69 -9.57 -20.80
CA GLN A 121 -0.69 -9.85 -20.37
C GLN A 121 -1.34 -8.61 -19.74
N ALA A 122 -0.63 -7.90 -18.88
CA ALA A 122 -1.12 -6.67 -18.28
C ALA A 122 -1.29 -5.55 -19.31
N ALA A 123 -0.34 -5.38 -20.24
CA ALA A 123 -0.48 -4.41 -21.34
C ALA A 123 -1.68 -4.73 -22.22
N GLY A 124 -1.93 -6.01 -22.51
CA GLY A 124 -3.12 -6.48 -23.22
C GLY A 124 -4.43 -6.19 -22.47
N ALA A 125 -4.43 -6.36 -21.13
CA ALA A 125 -5.57 -6.00 -20.30
C ALA A 125 -5.86 -4.49 -20.33
N VAL A 126 -4.83 -3.66 -20.22
CA VAL A 126 -4.94 -2.20 -20.31
C VAL A 126 -5.49 -1.79 -21.67
N ARG A 127 -5.01 -2.41 -22.78
CA ARG A 127 -5.53 -2.16 -24.13
C ARG A 127 -7.02 -2.46 -24.22
N ARG A 128 -7.48 -3.60 -23.71
CA ARG A 128 -8.92 -3.94 -23.68
C ARG A 128 -9.74 -2.90 -22.93
N ILE A 129 -9.24 -2.39 -21.80
CA ILE A 129 -9.91 -1.32 -21.04
C ILE A 129 -10.05 -0.03 -21.87
N PHE A 130 -9.06 0.30 -22.69
CA PHE A 130 -9.17 1.44 -23.63
C PHE A 130 -10.21 1.20 -24.71
N GLU A 131 -10.27 -0.01 -25.27
CA GLU A 131 -11.24 -0.40 -26.30
C GLU A 131 -12.68 -0.31 -25.80
N GLU A 132 -12.94 -0.61 -24.52
CA GLU A 132 -14.25 -0.47 -23.89
C GLU A 132 -14.72 0.99 -23.73
N ARG A 133 -13.89 1.98 -24.04
CA ARG A 133 -14.18 3.43 -23.96
C ARG A 133 -14.74 3.88 -22.60
N ARG A 134 -14.49 3.14 -21.53
CA ARG A 134 -14.86 3.53 -20.16
C ARG A 134 -13.93 4.62 -19.68
N THR A 135 -14.41 5.49 -18.79
CA THR A 135 -13.63 6.60 -18.21
C THR A 135 -13.02 6.19 -16.87
N GLY A 136 -11.98 6.90 -16.45
CA GLY A 136 -11.27 6.71 -15.19
C GLY A 136 -9.85 6.17 -15.35
N ASP A 137 -9.05 6.32 -14.34
CA ASP A 137 -7.64 5.94 -14.33
C ASP A 137 -7.46 4.44 -14.07
N ILE A 138 -6.32 3.90 -14.47
CA ILE A 138 -5.99 2.48 -14.40
C ILE A 138 -4.80 2.30 -13.45
N LEU A 139 -4.91 1.38 -12.50
CA LEU A 139 -3.80 0.91 -11.66
C LEU A 139 -3.41 -0.51 -12.10
N VAL A 140 -2.13 -0.73 -12.34
CA VAL A 140 -1.58 -2.02 -12.77
C VAL A 140 -0.58 -2.50 -11.74
N PHE A 141 -0.76 -3.69 -11.19
CA PHE A 141 0.18 -4.28 -10.24
C PHE A 141 1.22 -5.16 -10.94
N MET A 142 2.49 -4.90 -10.63
CA MET A 142 3.64 -5.65 -11.14
C MET A 142 4.57 -6.07 -10.01
N PRO A 143 5.23 -7.25 -10.10
CA PRO A 143 6.03 -7.78 -9.01
C PRO A 143 7.38 -7.09 -8.82
N THR A 144 7.98 -6.53 -9.88
CA THR A 144 9.32 -5.93 -9.79
C THR A 144 9.43 -4.56 -10.47
N GLU A 145 10.45 -3.78 -10.10
CA GLU A 145 10.73 -2.50 -10.73
C GLU A 145 11.07 -2.63 -12.23
N GLN A 146 11.68 -3.76 -12.61
CA GLN A 146 12.00 -4.04 -14.01
C GLN A 146 10.70 -4.25 -14.81
N ASP A 147 9.78 -5.08 -14.29
CA ASP A 147 8.48 -5.32 -14.93
C ASP A 147 7.66 -4.03 -15.04
N ILE A 148 7.75 -3.16 -14.03
CA ILE A 148 7.09 -1.84 -14.07
C ILE A 148 7.61 -1.00 -15.23
N ARG A 149 8.93 -0.93 -15.42
CA ARG A 149 9.52 -0.14 -16.51
C ARG A 149 9.13 -0.69 -17.88
N GLU A 150 9.23 -1.99 -18.05
CA GLU A 150 8.86 -2.68 -19.28
C GLU A 150 7.35 -2.50 -19.58
N ALA A 151 6.49 -2.67 -18.58
CA ALA A 151 5.06 -2.44 -18.73
C ALA A 151 4.75 -0.98 -19.07
N CYS A 152 5.44 -0.01 -18.46
CA CYS A 152 5.28 1.41 -18.82
C CYS A 152 5.63 1.69 -20.27
N GLU A 153 6.69 1.08 -20.81
CA GLU A 153 7.09 1.23 -22.21
C GLU A 153 6.04 0.62 -23.17
N LEU A 154 5.64 -0.62 -22.92
CA LEU A 154 4.64 -1.31 -23.73
C LEU A 154 3.29 -0.60 -23.71
N ILE A 155 2.79 -0.26 -22.54
CA ILE A 155 1.52 0.45 -22.38
C ILE A 155 1.60 1.84 -23.01
N GLY A 156 2.72 2.57 -22.81
CA GLY A 156 2.91 3.90 -23.37
C GLY A 156 2.89 3.90 -24.89
N GLY A 157 3.56 2.91 -25.51
CA GLY A 157 3.59 2.76 -26.98
C GLY A 157 2.25 2.38 -27.60
N ALA A 158 1.37 1.69 -26.85
CA ALA A 158 0.06 1.22 -27.32
C ALA A 158 -1.12 2.09 -26.87
N SER A 159 -0.89 3.10 -26.05
CA SER A 159 -1.95 3.93 -25.47
C SER A 159 -2.40 5.07 -26.41
N PRO A 160 -3.66 5.50 -26.32
CA PRO A 160 -4.14 6.67 -27.05
C PRO A 160 -3.35 7.93 -26.71
N PRO A 161 -3.23 8.90 -27.65
CA PRO A 161 -2.58 10.18 -27.40
C PRO A 161 -3.17 10.89 -26.17
N GLY A 162 -2.31 11.48 -25.33
CA GLY A 162 -2.71 12.16 -24.10
C GLY A 162 -2.81 11.25 -22.88
N THR A 163 -2.58 9.94 -23.02
CA THR A 163 -2.46 9.04 -21.87
C THR A 163 -1.15 9.28 -21.12
N LEU A 164 -1.22 9.40 -19.80
CA LEU A 164 -0.07 9.57 -18.93
C LEU A 164 0.25 8.24 -18.23
N VAL A 165 1.34 7.59 -18.62
CA VAL A 165 1.79 6.34 -17.99
C VAL A 165 2.85 6.68 -16.94
N LEU A 166 2.63 6.25 -15.69
CA LEU A 166 3.45 6.60 -14.54
C LEU A 166 3.89 5.35 -13.77
N PRO A 167 5.19 5.16 -13.54
CA PRO A 167 5.68 4.15 -12.62
C PRO A 167 5.46 4.57 -11.17
N LEU A 168 5.24 3.59 -10.27
CA LEU A 168 5.16 3.81 -8.83
C LEU A 168 5.82 2.67 -8.05
N PHE A 169 6.97 2.94 -7.45
CA PHE A 169 7.70 2.00 -6.59
C PHE A 169 8.56 2.76 -5.56
N ALA A 170 8.97 2.07 -4.51
CA ALA A 170 9.57 2.68 -3.31
C ALA A 170 10.87 3.47 -3.55
N ARG A 171 11.65 3.14 -4.59
CA ARG A 171 12.92 3.82 -4.89
C ARG A 171 12.80 5.12 -5.69
N LEU A 172 11.61 5.43 -6.16
CA LEU A 172 11.37 6.72 -6.81
C LEU A 172 11.52 7.87 -5.80
N THR A 173 11.95 9.01 -6.28
CA THR A 173 11.99 10.23 -5.47
C THR A 173 10.57 10.65 -5.05
N ALA A 174 10.47 11.41 -3.96
CA ALA A 174 9.17 11.92 -3.49
C ALA A 174 8.44 12.76 -4.56
N ALA A 175 9.18 13.49 -5.38
CA ALA A 175 8.63 14.26 -6.49
C ALA A 175 8.03 13.36 -7.59
N GLU A 176 8.72 12.27 -7.94
CA GLU A 176 8.23 11.28 -8.90
C GLU A 176 7.00 10.53 -8.37
N GLN A 177 7.04 10.07 -7.12
CA GLN A 177 5.90 9.43 -6.47
C GLN A 177 4.71 10.40 -6.38
N GLY A 178 4.96 11.68 -6.11
CA GLY A 178 3.93 12.71 -6.03
C GLY A 178 3.11 12.87 -7.32
N ARG A 179 3.69 12.57 -8.49
CA ARG A 179 3.04 12.73 -9.79
C ARG A 179 1.73 11.94 -9.92
N VAL A 180 1.62 10.78 -9.28
CA VAL A 180 0.42 9.94 -9.36
C VAL A 180 -0.81 10.58 -8.70
N PHE A 181 -0.61 11.48 -7.75
CA PHE A 181 -1.67 12.18 -7.02
C PHE A 181 -2.16 13.44 -7.74
N HIS A 182 -1.36 13.99 -8.66
CA HIS A 182 -1.74 15.21 -9.36
C HIS A 182 -2.78 14.94 -10.45
N PRO A 183 -3.74 15.85 -10.65
CA PRO A 183 -4.64 15.79 -11.79
C PRO A 183 -3.86 15.81 -13.11
N ALA A 184 -4.36 15.08 -14.09
CA ALA A 184 -3.83 15.07 -15.46
C ALA A 184 -4.92 15.50 -16.43
N SER A 185 -4.51 16.10 -17.55
CA SER A 185 -5.45 16.48 -18.64
C SER A 185 -6.00 15.26 -19.39
N GLY A 186 -5.32 14.12 -19.29
CA GLY A 186 -5.68 12.85 -19.90
C GLY A 186 -5.80 11.74 -18.88
N ARG A 187 -6.11 10.54 -19.35
CA ARG A 187 -6.21 9.33 -18.53
C ARG A 187 -4.84 8.93 -17.99
N LYS A 188 -4.77 8.57 -16.72
CA LYS A 188 -3.55 8.00 -16.12
C LYS A 188 -3.60 6.48 -16.15
N VAL A 189 -2.45 5.89 -16.44
CA VAL A 189 -2.15 4.48 -16.18
C VAL A 189 -0.98 4.44 -15.22
N ILE A 190 -1.21 3.93 -14.02
CA ILE A 190 -0.19 3.87 -12.97
C ILE A 190 0.24 2.41 -12.84
N VAL A 191 1.52 2.15 -13.05
CA VAL A 191 2.10 0.81 -12.93
C VAL A 191 2.89 0.76 -11.64
N ALA A 192 2.48 -0.06 -10.69
CA ALA A 192 2.97 -0.05 -9.33
C ALA A 192 3.36 -1.43 -8.80
N THR A 193 4.22 -1.47 -7.79
CA THR A 193 4.33 -2.64 -6.90
C THR A 193 3.18 -2.62 -5.88
N ASN A 194 3.13 -3.61 -5.01
CA ASN A 194 2.19 -3.66 -3.88
C ASN A 194 2.26 -2.45 -2.92
N VAL A 195 3.19 -1.52 -3.09
CA VAL A 195 3.19 -0.23 -2.37
C VAL A 195 1.89 0.56 -2.55
N ALA A 196 1.18 0.34 -3.65
CA ALA A 196 -0.11 0.98 -3.94
C ALA A 196 -1.32 0.16 -3.46
N GLU A 197 -1.11 -0.97 -2.77
CA GLU A 197 -2.19 -1.87 -2.34
C GLU A 197 -2.95 -1.32 -1.12
N THR A 198 -2.25 -1.02 -0.05
CA THR A 198 -2.85 -0.60 1.21
C THR A 198 -2.43 0.81 1.64
N SER A 199 -1.19 1.19 1.38
CA SER A 199 -0.58 2.38 1.97
C SER A 199 -0.88 3.69 1.21
N LEU A 200 -1.47 3.62 -0.01
CA LEU A 200 -1.68 4.79 -0.85
C LEU A 200 -3.08 4.80 -1.48
N THR A 201 -3.87 5.82 -1.18
CA THR A 201 -5.13 6.07 -1.89
C THR A 201 -4.89 6.99 -3.08
N ILE A 202 -4.85 6.42 -4.28
CA ILE A 202 -4.65 7.20 -5.51
C ILE A 202 -6.02 7.61 -6.05
N PRO A 203 -6.28 8.92 -6.19
CA PRO A 203 -7.58 9.40 -6.64
C PRO A 203 -7.80 9.10 -8.13
N GLY A 204 -9.05 8.83 -8.52
CA GLY A 204 -9.44 8.65 -9.92
C GLY A 204 -9.31 7.23 -10.47
N ILE A 205 -8.75 6.29 -9.71
CA ILE A 205 -8.65 4.88 -10.12
C ILE A 205 -10.04 4.26 -10.19
N THR A 206 -10.36 3.70 -11.36
CA THR A 206 -11.61 2.99 -11.64
C THR A 206 -11.37 1.56 -12.09
N PHE A 207 -10.17 1.28 -12.58
CA PHE A 207 -9.76 -0.03 -13.06
C PHE A 207 -8.50 -0.48 -12.35
N VAL A 208 -8.47 -1.75 -11.99
CA VAL A 208 -7.28 -2.42 -11.45
C VAL A 208 -6.96 -3.60 -12.33
N VAL A 209 -5.71 -3.71 -12.74
CA VAL A 209 -5.14 -4.88 -13.41
C VAL A 209 -4.16 -5.52 -12.45
N ASP A 210 -4.48 -6.72 -11.99
CA ASP A 210 -3.63 -7.46 -11.06
C ASP A 210 -3.12 -8.73 -11.75
N THR A 211 -1.81 -8.87 -11.82
CA THR A 211 -1.16 -10.07 -12.38
C THR A 211 -1.19 -11.27 -11.42
N GLY A 212 -1.60 -11.06 -10.17
CA GLY A 212 -1.55 -12.07 -9.12
C GLY A 212 -0.12 -12.42 -8.67
N LEU A 213 0.88 -11.65 -9.11
CA LEU A 213 2.28 -11.86 -8.78
C LEU A 213 2.75 -10.79 -7.79
N ALA A 214 3.32 -11.22 -6.67
CA ALA A 214 3.94 -10.33 -5.71
C ALA A 214 5.35 -10.81 -5.36
N ARG A 215 6.28 -9.86 -5.16
CA ARG A 215 7.59 -10.17 -4.63
C ARG A 215 7.50 -10.31 -3.11
N ILE A 216 7.58 -11.55 -2.62
CA ILE A 216 7.65 -11.82 -1.19
C ILE A 216 9.12 -11.86 -0.80
N PRO A 217 9.61 -10.97 0.08
CA PRO A 217 10.95 -11.06 0.62
C PRO A 217 11.07 -12.36 1.43
N ARG A 218 11.99 -13.25 1.03
CA ARG A 218 12.35 -14.43 1.83
C ARG A 218 13.52 -14.01 2.73
N TYR A 219 13.32 -14.13 4.02
CA TYR A 219 14.36 -13.98 5.04
C TYR A 219 15.05 -15.32 5.26
#